data_b33c25a805330abe58245a5462fbe0d5
#
_entry.id   b33c25a805330abe58245a5462fbe0d5
#
_cell.length_a   1.000
_cell.length_b   1.000
_cell.length_c   1.000
_cell.angle_alpha   90.00
_cell.angle_beta   90.00
_cell.angle_gamma   90.00
#
_symmetry.space_group_name_H-M   'P 1'
#
loop_
_entity.id
_entity.type
_entity.pdbx_description
1 polymer ?
#
loop_
_entity_poly.entity_id
_entity_poly.type
_entity_poly.pdbx_seq_one_letter_code
_entity_poly.pdbx_strand_id
1 'polypeptide(L)'
;MKFGVVVFPGTWSDRDCGWVIDQVLDAPLQYLWHKDADLKGCDCIILPGGFAYGDYLRTGAIARFAPVMEKIMDFAAQGGLVWGICNGFQILCEAGLLPGALLRNSSLEFRCEWTHLVVERTDLAFTSACDERELLRIPISHGEGSYFADPATLSRLEQNGQVVFRYCDVEGRVRPNANPNGSLHNIAGIVNARGNVLGMMPHPERCAEAELGGTDGLKLFRSVMHSAAEVLAG
;
A
#
# COMPACT_ATOMS: atom_id res chain seq x y z
N MET A 1 2.10 -18.71 4.53
CA MET A 1 2.54 -17.31 4.72
C MET A 1 1.87 -16.76 5.97
N LYS A 2 2.61 -16.10 6.85
CA LYS A 2 2.10 -15.43 8.04
C LYS A 2 2.17 -13.91 7.86
N PHE A 3 1.06 -13.23 8.04
CA PHE A 3 0.99 -11.77 7.92
C PHE A 3 1.17 -11.08 9.27
N GLY A 4 1.93 -9.98 9.26
CA GLY A 4 2.04 -9.06 10.38
C GLY A 4 1.32 -7.74 10.05
N VAL A 5 0.32 -7.36 10.83
CA VAL A 5 -0.38 -6.06 10.68
C VAL A 5 0.07 -5.13 11.79
N VAL A 6 0.70 -4.02 11.42
CA VAL A 6 1.24 -3.06 12.38
C VAL A 6 0.14 -2.19 12.96
N VAL A 7 0.17 -2.00 14.27
CA VAL A 7 -0.79 -1.15 14.99
C VAL A 7 -0.04 0.01 15.65
N PHE A 8 -0.26 1.22 15.13
CA PHE A 8 0.16 2.47 15.76
C PHE A 8 -1.00 3.08 16.55
N PRO A 9 -0.75 3.96 17.52
CA PRO A 9 -1.80 4.82 18.06
C PRO A 9 -2.46 5.63 16.93
N GLY A 10 -3.77 5.46 16.72
CA GLY A 10 -4.50 6.12 15.63
C GLY A 10 -4.54 5.34 14.32
N THR A 11 -4.00 4.14 14.23
CA THR A 11 -4.27 3.22 13.11
C THR A 11 -5.77 2.91 13.07
N TRP A 12 -6.33 2.85 11.88
CA TRP A 12 -7.77 2.64 11.69
C TRP A 12 -8.09 1.33 10.97
N SER A 13 -7.38 1.02 9.89
CA SER A 13 -7.67 -0.13 9.02
C SER A 13 -6.93 -1.41 9.42
N ASP A 14 -6.35 -1.48 10.61
CA ASP A 14 -5.69 -2.69 11.10
C ASP A 14 -6.67 -3.86 11.21
N ARG A 15 -7.90 -3.60 11.67
CA ARG A 15 -8.95 -4.61 11.77
C ARG A 15 -9.49 -5.04 10.42
N ASP A 16 -9.61 -4.11 9.47
CA ASP A 16 -10.05 -4.41 8.11
C ASP A 16 -9.02 -5.33 7.42
N CYS A 17 -7.73 -4.99 7.51
CA CYS A 17 -6.64 -5.86 7.01
C CYS A 17 -6.64 -7.22 7.71
N GLY A 18 -6.79 -7.22 9.03
CA GLY A 18 -6.84 -8.45 9.82
C GLY A 18 -8.02 -9.35 9.44
N TRP A 19 -9.19 -8.76 9.19
CA TRP A 19 -10.38 -9.48 8.73
C TRP A 19 -10.13 -10.18 7.38
N VAL A 20 -9.58 -9.45 6.40
CA VAL A 20 -9.27 -10.05 5.09
C VAL A 20 -8.29 -11.21 5.23
N ILE A 21 -7.26 -11.07 6.05
CA ILE A 21 -6.24 -12.11 6.24
C ILE A 21 -6.83 -13.33 6.94
N ASP A 22 -7.51 -13.13 8.07
CA ASP A 22 -7.99 -14.20 8.95
C ASP A 22 -9.27 -14.85 8.41
N GLN A 23 -10.28 -14.03 8.03
CA GLN A 23 -11.62 -14.53 7.70
C GLN A 23 -11.83 -14.80 6.21
N VAL A 24 -11.17 -14.03 5.32
CA VAL A 24 -11.37 -14.18 3.87
C VAL A 24 -10.32 -15.09 3.25
N LEU A 25 -9.06 -15.02 3.72
CA LEU A 25 -7.95 -15.84 3.20
C LEU A 25 -7.65 -17.08 4.04
N ASP A 26 -8.19 -17.18 5.26
CA ASP A 26 -7.85 -18.22 6.24
C ASP A 26 -6.33 -18.36 6.45
N ALA A 27 -5.66 -17.21 6.56
CA ALA A 27 -4.21 -17.12 6.68
C ALA A 27 -3.75 -16.71 8.10
N PRO A 28 -2.59 -17.20 8.57
CA PRO A 28 -2.03 -16.81 9.86
C PRO A 28 -1.80 -15.30 9.98
N LEU A 29 -2.41 -14.69 11.00
CA LEU A 29 -2.35 -13.26 11.32
C LEU A 29 -1.61 -13.01 12.63
N GLN A 30 -0.79 -11.95 12.65
CA GLN A 30 -0.16 -11.40 13.85
C GLN A 30 -0.33 -9.88 13.88
N TYR A 31 -0.95 -9.34 14.92
CA TYR A 31 -0.87 -7.89 15.17
C TYR A 31 0.47 -7.55 15.81
N LEU A 32 1.14 -6.55 15.26
CA LEU A 32 2.45 -6.04 15.71
C LEU A 32 2.26 -4.65 16.31
N TRP A 33 2.45 -4.53 17.61
CA TRP A 33 2.34 -3.24 18.27
C TRP A 33 3.55 -2.35 17.93
N HIS A 34 3.34 -1.07 17.73
CA HIS A 34 4.39 -0.14 17.28
C HIS A 34 5.64 -0.10 18.17
N LYS A 35 5.56 -0.59 19.41
CA LYS A 35 6.70 -0.72 20.34
C LYS A 35 7.38 -2.09 20.28
N ASP A 36 6.85 -3.04 19.55
CA ASP A 36 7.46 -4.35 19.41
C ASP A 36 8.79 -4.23 18.67
N ALA A 37 9.79 -4.97 19.17
CA ALA A 37 11.12 -5.08 18.55
C ALA A 37 11.32 -6.41 17.80
N ASP A 38 10.24 -7.14 17.57
CA ASP A 38 10.23 -8.45 16.93
C ASP A 38 9.02 -8.59 16.01
N LEU A 39 9.24 -9.02 14.76
CA LEU A 39 8.20 -9.23 13.75
C LEU A 39 7.50 -10.59 13.87
N LYS A 40 7.78 -11.35 14.94
CA LYS A 40 7.10 -12.61 15.29
C LYS A 40 7.12 -13.67 14.17
N GLY A 41 8.16 -13.68 13.35
CA GLY A 41 8.28 -14.62 12.22
C GLY A 41 7.23 -14.42 11.15
N CYS A 42 6.80 -13.18 10.89
CA CYS A 42 5.92 -12.84 9.79
C CYS A 42 6.68 -12.81 8.46
N ASP A 43 6.02 -13.26 7.39
CA ASP A 43 6.57 -13.31 6.02
C ASP A 43 6.22 -12.05 5.21
N CYS A 44 5.11 -11.39 5.54
CA CYS A 44 4.66 -10.14 4.95
C CYS A 44 4.21 -9.18 6.05
N ILE A 45 4.68 -7.95 6.00
CA ILE A 45 4.29 -6.89 6.95
C ILE A 45 3.39 -5.87 6.25
N ILE A 46 2.22 -5.63 6.83
CA ILE A 46 1.29 -4.60 6.36
C ILE A 46 1.30 -3.42 7.33
N LEU A 47 1.56 -2.22 6.80
CA LEU A 47 1.31 -0.96 7.48
C LEU A 47 -0.05 -0.45 7.00
N PRO A 48 -1.11 -0.54 7.82
CA PRO A 48 -2.46 -0.22 7.38
C PRO A 48 -2.74 1.28 7.34
N GLY A 49 -3.90 1.64 6.81
CA GLY A 49 -4.43 2.99 6.80
C GLY A 49 -4.82 3.49 8.19
N GLY A 50 -4.95 4.79 8.32
CA GLY A 50 -5.35 5.48 9.54
C GLY A 50 -4.72 6.86 9.66
N PHE A 51 -4.51 7.27 10.91
CA PHE A 51 -3.94 8.55 11.31
C PHE A 51 -2.90 8.31 12.41
N ALA A 52 -1.82 7.60 12.05
CA ALA A 52 -0.79 7.18 13.01
C ALA A 52 -0.24 8.38 13.81
N TYR A 53 -0.34 8.29 15.13
CA TYR A 53 -0.02 9.36 16.08
C TYR A 53 -0.79 10.67 15.83
N GLY A 54 -2.00 10.59 15.23
CA GLY A 54 -2.85 11.75 14.96
C GLY A 54 -2.32 12.67 13.86
N ASP A 55 -1.41 12.17 13.01
CA ASP A 55 -0.74 12.92 11.91
C ASP A 55 -0.05 14.22 12.37
N TYR A 56 0.34 14.28 13.65
CA TYR A 56 1.10 15.41 14.17
C TYR A 56 2.38 15.63 13.37
N LEU A 57 2.72 16.91 13.11
CA LEU A 57 3.73 17.42 12.21
C LEU A 57 3.32 17.25 10.74
N ARG A 58 3.16 16.02 10.27
CA ARG A 58 2.60 15.58 8.99
C ARG A 58 2.37 14.08 9.04
N THR A 59 1.60 13.56 8.08
CA THR A 59 1.25 12.13 7.99
C THR A 59 2.49 11.24 7.97
N GLY A 60 2.51 10.24 8.86
CA GLY A 60 3.60 9.27 8.95
C GLY A 60 4.88 9.74 9.66
N ALA A 61 5.05 11.05 9.88
CA ALA A 61 6.32 11.63 10.34
C ALA A 61 6.77 11.13 11.72
N ILE A 62 5.85 10.89 12.65
CA ILE A 62 6.18 10.34 13.98
C ILE A 62 6.30 8.82 13.92
N ALA A 63 5.42 8.17 13.17
CA ALA A 63 5.38 6.71 13.07
C ALA A 63 6.71 6.10 12.58
N ARG A 64 7.44 6.79 11.69
CA ARG A 64 8.75 6.33 11.20
C ARG A 64 9.78 6.06 12.30
N PHE A 65 9.64 6.68 13.47
CA PHE A 65 10.54 6.51 14.62
C PHE A 65 10.09 5.43 15.62
N ALA A 66 8.97 4.76 15.35
CA ALA A 66 8.51 3.68 16.23
C ALA A 66 9.50 2.50 16.20
N PRO A 67 9.75 1.82 17.34
CA PRO A 67 10.67 0.69 17.42
C PRO A 67 10.41 -0.40 16.36
N VAL A 68 9.16 -0.70 16.06
CA VAL A 68 8.80 -1.69 15.02
C VAL A 68 9.32 -1.30 13.64
N MET A 69 9.43 0.00 13.33
CA MET A 69 9.88 0.46 12.02
C MET A 69 11.36 0.15 11.76
N GLU A 70 12.21 0.19 12.78
CA GLU A 70 13.61 -0.23 12.67
C GLU A 70 13.68 -1.69 12.19
N LYS A 71 12.87 -2.57 12.78
CA LYS A 71 12.80 -3.99 12.40
C LYS A 71 12.20 -4.19 11.00
N ILE A 72 11.22 -3.38 10.63
CA ILE A 72 10.63 -3.41 9.28
C ILE A 72 11.65 -2.96 8.24
N MET A 73 12.46 -1.95 8.53
CA MET A 73 13.52 -1.51 7.62
C MET A 73 14.57 -2.60 7.40
N ASP A 74 15.02 -3.26 8.47
CA ASP A 74 15.93 -4.41 8.39
C ASP A 74 15.33 -5.57 7.60
N PHE A 75 14.06 -5.90 7.87
CA PHE A 75 13.30 -6.95 7.18
C PHE A 75 13.17 -6.66 5.68
N ALA A 76 12.80 -5.43 5.31
CA ALA A 76 12.72 -5.00 3.92
C ALA A 76 14.09 -5.06 3.21
N ALA A 77 15.17 -4.66 3.90
CA ALA A 77 16.53 -4.74 3.38
C ALA A 77 16.98 -6.19 3.10
N GLN A 78 16.45 -7.16 3.85
CA GLN A 78 16.69 -8.59 3.65
C GLN A 78 15.78 -9.21 2.58
N GLY A 79 14.87 -8.44 1.98
CA GLY A 79 13.97 -8.90 0.92
C GLY A 79 12.57 -9.29 1.41
N GLY A 80 12.28 -9.10 2.69
CA GLY A 80 10.96 -9.35 3.25
C GLY A 80 9.89 -8.44 2.63
N LEU A 81 8.67 -8.95 2.48
CA LEU A 81 7.56 -8.24 1.85
C LEU A 81 6.96 -7.21 2.80
N VAL A 82 6.89 -5.95 2.35
CA VAL A 82 6.29 -4.85 3.13
C VAL A 82 5.25 -4.13 2.27
N TRP A 83 4.05 -3.97 2.80
CA TRP A 83 2.94 -3.34 2.11
C TRP A 83 2.36 -2.18 2.92
N GLY A 84 2.48 -0.95 2.42
CA GLY A 84 1.90 0.24 3.02
C GLY A 84 0.62 0.66 2.32
N ILE A 85 -0.49 0.72 3.05
CA ILE A 85 -1.81 1.11 2.55
C ILE A 85 -2.16 2.48 3.13
N CYS A 86 -2.48 3.46 2.30
CA CYS A 86 -2.87 4.82 2.69
C CYS A 86 -1.85 5.46 3.67
N ASN A 87 -2.16 5.56 4.95
CA ASN A 87 -1.22 6.05 5.97
C ASN A 87 0.06 5.19 6.03
N GLY A 88 -0.03 3.90 5.78
CA GLY A 88 1.15 3.02 5.66
C GLY A 88 2.07 3.45 4.52
N PHE A 89 1.55 3.86 3.36
CA PHE A 89 2.36 4.40 2.27
C PHE A 89 3.05 5.71 2.67
N GLN A 90 2.35 6.61 3.36
CA GLN A 90 2.92 7.85 3.90
C GLN A 90 4.09 7.53 4.85
N ILE A 91 3.93 6.56 5.74
CA ILE A 91 4.98 6.11 6.66
C ILE A 91 6.18 5.54 5.91
N LEU A 92 5.97 4.73 4.85
CA LEU A 92 7.05 4.18 4.05
C LEU A 92 7.86 5.26 3.33
N CYS A 93 7.22 6.33 2.84
CA CYS A 93 7.92 7.49 2.27
C CYS A 93 8.72 8.23 3.35
N GLU A 94 8.13 8.50 4.52
CA GLU A 94 8.80 9.17 5.64
C GLU A 94 9.99 8.36 6.19
N ALA A 95 9.90 7.03 6.16
CA ALA A 95 10.98 6.14 6.55
C ALA A 95 12.08 5.97 5.48
N GLY A 96 11.88 6.52 4.28
CA GLY A 96 12.83 6.39 3.17
C GLY A 96 12.85 5.00 2.52
N LEU A 97 11.86 4.15 2.81
CA LEU A 97 11.68 2.84 2.16
C LEU A 97 11.09 2.97 0.75
N LEU A 98 10.35 4.05 0.52
CA LEU A 98 9.86 4.47 -0.79
C LEU A 98 10.26 5.92 -1.08
N PRO A 99 10.56 6.29 -2.32
CA PRO A 99 10.90 7.67 -2.67
C PRO A 99 9.64 8.56 -2.75
N GLY A 100 9.84 9.88 -2.62
CA GLY A 100 8.76 10.87 -2.73
C GLY A 100 8.05 11.12 -1.42
N ALA A 101 6.88 11.74 -1.50
CA ALA A 101 6.04 12.12 -0.36
C ALA A 101 4.57 12.16 -0.75
N LEU A 102 3.67 12.03 0.22
CA LEU A 102 2.24 12.25 0.05
C LEU A 102 1.89 13.64 0.58
N LEU A 103 1.32 14.48 -0.27
CA LEU A 103 0.91 15.84 0.04
C LEU A 103 -0.61 15.92 0.19
N ARG A 104 -1.10 17.06 0.66
CA ARG A 104 -2.54 17.35 0.68
C ARG A 104 -3.14 17.19 -0.71
N ASN A 105 -4.35 16.65 -0.75
CA ASN A 105 -5.14 16.57 -1.98
C ASN A 105 -5.24 17.95 -2.63
N SER A 106 -5.15 18.03 -3.95
CA SER A 106 -5.21 19.29 -4.70
C SER A 106 -6.51 20.07 -4.47
N SER A 107 -7.61 19.37 -4.12
CA SER A 107 -8.89 19.98 -3.73
C SER A 107 -8.91 20.54 -2.31
N LEU A 108 -7.91 20.24 -1.47
CA LEU A 108 -7.86 20.50 -0.03
C LEU A 108 -8.99 19.84 0.77
N GLU A 109 -9.72 18.91 0.16
CA GLU A 109 -10.81 18.16 0.76
C GLU A 109 -10.39 16.74 1.09
N PHE A 110 -10.98 16.16 2.13
CA PHE A 110 -10.92 14.74 2.39
C PHE A 110 -11.74 13.99 1.32
N ARG A 111 -11.11 13.02 0.63
CA ARG A 111 -11.76 12.22 -0.40
C ARG A 111 -12.03 10.82 0.16
N CYS A 112 -13.31 10.42 0.12
CA CYS A 112 -13.77 9.07 0.48
C CYS A 112 -14.71 8.59 -0.63
N GLU A 113 -14.15 7.93 -1.64
CA GLU A 113 -14.87 7.57 -2.86
C GLU A 113 -14.24 6.35 -3.53
N TRP A 114 -15.01 5.71 -4.40
CA TRP A 114 -14.48 4.67 -5.27
C TRP A 114 -13.67 5.27 -6.41
N THR A 115 -12.50 4.68 -6.66
CA THR A 115 -11.62 5.07 -7.76
C THR A 115 -11.32 3.88 -8.66
N HIS A 116 -10.88 4.16 -9.89
CA HIS A 116 -10.39 3.13 -10.80
C HIS A 116 -8.87 3.23 -10.90
N LEU A 117 -8.24 2.06 -10.89
CA LEU A 117 -6.80 1.90 -11.02
C LEU A 117 -6.51 1.02 -12.23
N VAL A 118 -5.49 1.38 -12.99
CA VAL A 118 -4.88 0.44 -13.93
C VAL A 118 -3.63 -0.16 -13.33
N VAL A 119 -3.49 -1.48 -13.47
CA VAL A 119 -2.29 -2.22 -13.05
C VAL A 119 -1.20 -2.04 -14.12
N GLU A 120 -0.06 -1.46 -13.75
CA GLU A 120 1.07 -1.22 -14.65
C GLU A 120 2.10 -2.36 -14.62
N ARG A 121 2.11 -3.16 -13.54
CA ARG A 121 3.03 -4.30 -13.36
C ARG A 121 2.32 -5.48 -12.72
N THR A 122 2.55 -6.68 -13.28
CA THR A 122 1.98 -7.96 -12.80
C THR A 122 3.04 -8.96 -12.34
N ASP A 123 4.31 -8.63 -12.48
CA ASP A 123 5.46 -9.46 -12.12
C ASP A 123 5.92 -9.30 -10.65
N LEU A 124 5.12 -8.65 -9.82
CA LEU A 124 5.41 -8.42 -8.41
C LEU A 124 4.65 -9.39 -7.51
N ALA A 125 5.21 -9.69 -6.34
CA ALA A 125 4.52 -10.45 -5.29
C ALA A 125 3.13 -9.86 -4.93
N PHE A 126 2.93 -8.57 -5.13
CA PHE A 126 1.70 -7.86 -4.79
C PHE A 126 0.64 -7.86 -5.91
N THR A 127 1.01 -8.25 -7.13
CA THR A 127 0.16 -8.13 -8.33
C THR A 127 0.14 -9.38 -9.22
N SER A 128 0.76 -10.48 -8.80
CA SER A 128 0.89 -11.71 -9.59
C SER A 128 -0.44 -12.39 -9.94
N ALA A 129 -1.53 -12.08 -9.23
CA ALA A 129 -2.88 -12.54 -9.55
C ALA A 129 -3.69 -11.55 -10.39
N CYS A 130 -3.07 -10.44 -10.84
CA CYS A 130 -3.69 -9.47 -11.72
C CYS A 130 -3.29 -9.73 -13.19
N ASP A 131 -4.16 -9.35 -14.12
CA ASP A 131 -3.84 -9.32 -15.54
C ASP A 131 -3.11 -8.02 -15.94
N GLU A 132 -2.38 -8.05 -17.05
CA GLU A 132 -1.72 -6.87 -17.58
C GLU A 132 -2.75 -5.78 -17.91
N ARG A 133 -2.52 -4.57 -17.45
CA ARG A 133 -3.41 -3.42 -17.55
C ARG A 133 -4.82 -3.66 -17.02
N GLU A 134 -4.97 -4.57 -16.08
CA GLU A 134 -6.24 -4.84 -15.42
C GLU A 134 -6.81 -3.57 -14.78
N LEU A 135 -8.11 -3.38 -14.94
CA LEU A 135 -8.86 -2.30 -14.31
C LEU A 135 -9.38 -2.80 -12.95
N LEU A 136 -8.91 -2.18 -11.88
CA LEU A 136 -9.38 -2.45 -10.52
C LEU A 136 -10.21 -1.26 -10.02
N ARG A 137 -11.31 -1.56 -9.33
CA ARG A 137 -12.14 -0.56 -8.66
C ARG A 137 -11.94 -0.66 -7.15
N ILE A 138 -11.16 0.26 -6.58
CA ILE A 138 -10.74 0.25 -5.17
C ILE A 138 -11.03 1.61 -4.52
N PRO A 139 -11.60 1.66 -3.29
CA PRO A 139 -11.91 2.93 -2.64
C PRO A 139 -10.66 3.63 -2.10
N ILE A 140 -10.74 4.95 -2.04
CA ILE A 140 -9.79 5.82 -1.31
C ILE A 140 -10.47 6.47 -0.11
N SER A 141 -9.67 6.85 0.90
CA SER A 141 -10.15 7.56 2.09
C SER A 141 -9.01 8.37 2.71
N HIS A 142 -8.74 9.59 2.20
CA HIS A 142 -7.60 10.39 2.62
C HIS A 142 -7.77 11.90 2.35
N GLY A 143 -7.12 12.73 3.18
CA GLY A 143 -6.93 14.16 2.95
C GLY A 143 -5.55 14.49 2.35
N GLU A 144 -4.59 13.59 2.52
CA GLU A 144 -3.20 13.73 2.07
C GLU A 144 -2.78 12.50 1.26
N GLY A 145 -3.22 12.42 0.00
CA GLY A 145 -2.96 11.28 -0.89
C GLY A 145 -2.27 11.67 -2.19
N SER A 146 -1.95 12.95 -2.38
CA SER A 146 -1.31 13.45 -3.60
C SER A 146 0.17 13.07 -3.62
N TYR A 147 0.53 12.05 -4.40
CA TYR A 147 1.93 11.64 -4.55
C TYR A 147 2.75 12.72 -5.26
N PHE A 148 3.88 13.06 -4.65
CA PHE A 148 4.83 14.04 -5.15
C PHE A 148 6.27 13.50 -5.07
N ALA A 149 7.03 13.75 -6.12
CA ALA A 149 8.49 13.56 -6.13
C ALA A 149 9.12 14.60 -7.06
N ASP A 150 10.43 14.87 -6.88
CA ASP A 150 11.17 15.72 -7.80
C ASP A 150 11.25 15.09 -9.20
N PRO A 151 11.51 15.88 -10.27
CA PRO A 151 11.52 15.38 -11.64
C PRO A 151 12.52 14.24 -11.89
N ALA A 152 13.68 14.25 -11.22
CA ALA A 152 14.68 13.20 -11.38
C ALA A 152 14.21 11.89 -10.75
N THR A 153 13.56 11.96 -9.59
CA THR A 153 12.96 10.80 -8.93
C THR A 153 11.79 10.25 -9.74
N LEU A 154 10.90 11.10 -10.27
CA LEU A 154 9.80 10.67 -11.15
C LEU A 154 10.34 9.94 -12.39
N SER A 155 11.36 10.52 -13.04
CA SER A 155 12.01 9.90 -14.21
C SER A 155 12.58 8.52 -13.88
N ARG A 156 13.24 8.36 -12.70
CA ARG A 156 13.75 7.05 -12.27
C ARG A 156 12.64 6.03 -12.00
N LEU A 157 11.55 6.44 -11.36
CA LEU A 157 10.41 5.57 -11.11
C LEU A 157 9.81 5.03 -12.42
N GLU A 158 9.66 5.90 -13.42
CA GLU A 158 9.15 5.51 -14.74
C GLU A 158 10.11 4.58 -15.47
N GLN A 159 11.38 4.94 -15.55
CA GLN A 159 12.41 4.17 -16.27
C GLN A 159 12.63 2.78 -15.66
N ASN A 160 12.51 2.66 -14.33
CA ASN A 160 12.71 1.40 -13.62
C ASN A 160 11.42 0.59 -13.47
N GLY A 161 10.29 1.06 -14.02
CA GLY A 161 9.00 0.40 -13.87
C GLY A 161 8.54 0.28 -12.41
N GLN A 162 8.82 1.29 -11.59
CA GLN A 162 8.46 1.28 -10.17
C GLN A 162 7.03 1.80 -9.90
N VAL A 163 6.34 2.35 -10.89
CA VAL A 163 4.93 2.69 -10.78
C VAL A 163 4.10 1.42 -10.99
N VAL A 164 3.31 1.06 -9.98
CA VAL A 164 2.52 -0.19 -9.97
C VAL A 164 1.06 0.08 -10.32
N PHE A 165 0.52 1.17 -9.80
CA PHE A 165 -0.88 1.56 -10.03
C PHE A 165 -0.99 3.02 -10.42
N ARG A 166 -1.89 3.31 -11.39
CA ARG A 166 -2.29 4.68 -11.71
C ARG A 166 -3.79 4.86 -11.60
N TYR A 167 -4.21 6.02 -11.14
CA TYR A 167 -5.62 6.43 -11.24
C TYR A 167 -6.00 6.57 -12.72
N CYS A 168 -7.15 6.02 -13.08
CA CYS A 168 -7.68 6.04 -14.44
C CYS A 168 -9.19 6.24 -14.46
N ASP A 169 -9.75 6.46 -15.66
CA ASP A 169 -11.19 6.49 -15.85
C ASP A 169 -11.78 5.07 -15.93
N VAL A 170 -13.10 4.98 -16.06
CA VAL A 170 -13.83 3.70 -16.13
C VAL A 170 -13.48 2.83 -17.36
N GLU A 171 -12.79 3.40 -18.35
CA GLU A 171 -12.27 2.68 -19.51
C GLU A 171 -10.77 2.36 -19.41
N GLY A 172 -10.16 2.57 -18.22
CA GLY A 172 -8.74 2.30 -17.98
C GLY A 172 -7.76 3.33 -18.56
N ARG A 173 -8.24 4.51 -18.97
CA ARG A 173 -7.40 5.56 -19.54
C ARG A 173 -6.86 6.47 -18.44
N VAL A 174 -5.57 6.61 -18.39
CA VAL A 174 -4.90 7.54 -17.47
C VAL A 174 -5.07 8.97 -17.98
N ARG A 175 -5.90 9.76 -17.31
CA ARG A 175 -6.23 11.14 -17.68
C ARG A 175 -6.22 12.07 -16.47
N PRO A 176 -5.94 13.37 -16.63
CA PRO A 176 -5.93 14.31 -15.51
C PRO A 176 -7.27 14.38 -14.74
N ASN A 177 -8.40 14.26 -15.43
CA ASN A 177 -9.74 14.30 -14.82
C ASN A 177 -10.13 13.00 -14.07
N ALA A 178 -9.36 11.93 -14.22
CA ALA A 178 -9.52 10.69 -13.45
C ALA A 178 -8.64 10.66 -12.18
N ASN A 179 -7.88 11.72 -11.94
CA ASN A 179 -7.00 11.86 -10.80
C ASN A 179 -7.76 12.48 -9.60
N PRO A 180 -8.01 11.72 -8.52
CA PRO A 180 -8.88 12.20 -7.44
C PRO A 180 -8.20 13.18 -6.50
N ASN A 181 -6.85 13.23 -6.47
CA ASN A 181 -6.11 13.88 -5.41
C ASN A 181 -4.95 14.79 -5.87
N GLY A 182 -4.65 14.82 -7.18
CA GLY A 182 -3.55 15.62 -7.74
C GLY A 182 -2.20 14.93 -7.74
N SER A 183 -2.14 13.60 -7.56
CA SER A 183 -0.91 12.82 -7.66
C SER A 183 -0.20 13.04 -8.99
N LEU A 184 1.10 13.28 -8.96
CA LEU A 184 1.89 13.41 -10.18
C LEU A 184 1.79 12.13 -11.01
N HIS A 185 1.64 12.27 -12.33
CA HIS A 185 1.48 11.19 -13.30
C HIS A 185 0.34 10.21 -12.96
N ASN A 186 -0.68 10.65 -12.23
CA ASN A 186 -1.77 9.82 -11.71
C ASN A 186 -1.30 8.64 -10.83
N ILE A 187 -0.12 8.72 -10.23
CA ILE A 187 0.45 7.64 -9.42
C ILE A 187 -0.46 7.36 -8.21
N ALA A 188 -0.97 6.13 -8.13
CA ALA A 188 -1.76 5.63 -7.01
C ALA A 188 -0.97 4.69 -6.09
N GLY A 189 0.11 4.10 -6.62
CA GLY A 189 1.02 3.24 -5.87
C GLY A 189 2.33 2.98 -6.59
N ILE A 190 3.39 2.81 -5.80
CA ILE A 190 4.76 2.56 -6.26
C ILE A 190 5.40 1.41 -5.49
N VAL A 191 6.43 0.83 -6.07
CA VAL A 191 7.27 -0.19 -5.44
C VAL A 191 8.72 0.31 -5.33
N ASN A 192 9.48 -0.19 -4.35
CA ASN A 192 10.92 0.07 -4.28
C ASN A 192 11.67 -0.63 -5.44
N ALA A 193 12.95 -0.31 -5.63
CA ALA A 193 13.75 -0.87 -6.72
C ALA A 193 13.91 -2.40 -6.68
N ARG A 194 13.73 -3.05 -5.52
CA ARG A 194 13.80 -4.51 -5.36
C ARG A 194 12.46 -5.22 -5.57
N GLY A 195 11.36 -4.48 -5.66
CA GLY A 195 10.02 -5.04 -5.84
C GLY A 195 9.36 -5.61 -4.58
N ASN A 196 9.98 -5.48 -3.39
CA ASN A 196 9.50 -6.09 -2.15
C ASN A 196 8.85 -5.11 -1.16
N VAL A 197 8.82 -3.82 -1.45
CA VAL A 197 8.13 -2.79 -0.65
C VAL A 197 7.15 -2.06 -1.53
N LEU A 198 5.85 -2.25 -1.31
CA LEU A 198 4.77 -1.58 -2.03
C LEU A 198 4.12 -0.53 -1.14
N GLY A 199 3.85 0.66 -1.70
CA GLY A 199 2.97 1.66 -1.11
C GLY A 199 1.86 2.03 -2.06
N MET A 200 0.61 2.10 -1.58
CA MET A 200 -0.54 2.56 -2.35
C MET A 200 -1.53 3.35 -1.50
N MET A 201 -2.20 4.34 -2.09
CA MET A 201 -3.20 5.14 -1.38
C MET A 201 -4.58 4.49 -1.31
N PRO A 202 -5.06 3.76 -2.34
CA PRO A 202 -6.32 3.03 -2.27
C PRO A 202 -6.31 1.91 -1.22
N HIS A 203 -7.51 1.53 -0.75
CA HIS A 203 -7.75 0.59 0.33
C HIS A 203 -8.26 -0.77 -0.19
N PRO A 204 -7.39 -1.73 -0.55
CA PRO A 204 -7.80 -3.04 -1.03
C PRO A 204 -8.53 -3.86 0.04
N GLU A 205 -8.23 -3.64 1.34
CA GLU A 205 -8.92 -4.29 2.46
C GLU A 205 -10.40 -3.93 2.56
N ARG A 206 -10.83 -2.83 1.94
CA ARG A 206 -12.22 -2.36 1.94
C ARG A 206 -13.01 -2.76 0.70
N CYS A 207 -12.43 -3.58 -0.16
CA CYS A 207 -13.10 -4.18 -1.32
C CYS A 207 -12.59 -5.60 -1.57
N ALA A 208 -12.55 -6.41 -0.51
CA ALA A 208 -12.13 -7.81 -0.54
C ALA A 208 -13.30 -8.80 -0.48
N GLU A 209 -14.54 -8.30 -0.29
CA GLU A 209 -15.78 -9.09 -0.20
C GLU A 209 -16.90 -8.38 -0.99
N ALA A 210 -17.80 -9.17 -1.58
CA ALA A 210 -18.90 -8.64 -2.38
C ALA A 210 -19.85 -7.74 -1.57
N GLU A 211 -20.03 -8.02 -0.29
CA GLU A 211 -20.84 -7.26 0.65
C GLU A 211 -20.31 -5.83 0.85
N LEU A 212 -19.00 -5.62 0.66
CA LEU A 212 -18.37 -4.30 0.71
C LEU A 212 -18.46 -3.53 -0.61
N GLY A 213 -19.09 -4.13 -1.64
CA GLY A 213 -19.31 -3.49 -2.96
C GLY A 213 -18.27 -3.81 -4.02
N GLY A 214 -17.35 -4.76 -3.77
CA GLY A 214 -16.36 -5.22 -4.74
C GLY A 214 -15.36 -6.22 -4.15
N THR A 215 -14.69 -6.96 -5.04
CA THR A 215 -13.69 -7.97 -4.67
C THR A 215 -12.31 -7.73 -5.30
N ASP A 216 -12.11 -6.59 -5.95
CA ASP A 216 -10.88 -6.31 -6.67
C ASP A 216 -9.67 -6.21 -5.73
N GLY A 217 -9.87 -5.73 -4.51
CA GLY A 217 -8.82 -5.69 -3.50
C GLY A 217 -8.33 -7.08 -3.07
N LEU A 218 -9.21 -8.09 -3.09
CA LEU A 218 -8.83 -9.46 -2.74
C LEU A 218 -7.76 -10.03 -3.68
N LYS A 219 -7.72 -9.60 -4.96
CA LYS A 219 -6.69 -10.03 -5.91
C LYS A 219 -5.29 -9.69 -5.43
N LEU A 220 -5.10 -8.49 -4.84
CA LEU A 220 -3.81 -8.07 -4.33
C LEU A 220 -3.37 -8.91 -3.11
N PHE A 221 -4.28 -9.20 -2.20
CA PHE A 221 -4.00 -10.10 -1.08
C PHE A 221 -3.68 -11.53 -1.55
N ARG A 222 -4.40 -12.06 -2.55
CA ARG A 222 -4.12 -13.36 -3.16
C ARG A 222 -2.77 -13.38 -3.87
N SER A 223 -2.37 -12.29 -4.52
CA SER A 223 -1.05 -12.17 -5.12
C SER A 223 0.05 -12.41 -4.10
N VAL A 224 -0.05 -11.74 -2.94
CA VAL A 224 0.91 -11.92 -1.84
C VAL A 224 0.93 -13.36 -1.34
N MET A 225 -0.22 -14.00 -1.22
CA MET A 225 -0.32 -15.42 -0.81
C MET A 225 0.34 -16.39 -1.81
N HIS A 226 0.17 -16.15 -3.12
CA HIS A 226 0.72 -17.01 -4.17
C HIS A 226 2.24 -16.92 -4.24
N SER A 227 2.81 -15.72 -4.09
CA SER A 227 4.26 -15.51 -4.14
C SER A 227 5.03 -16.27 -3.06
N ALA A 228 4.40 -16.52 -1.91
CA ALA A 228 5.00 -17.35 -0.86
C ALA A 228 5.02 -18.85 -1.21
N ALA A 229 4.03 -19.32 -1.95
CA ALA A 229 3.98 -20.71 -2.37
C ALA A 229 5.11 -21.03 -3.37
N GLU A 230 5.47 -20.09 -4.23
CA GLU A 230 6.56 -20.26 -5.20
C GLU A 230 7.95 -20.27 -4.54
N VAL A 231 8.17 -19.46 -3.51
CA VAL A 231 9.43 -19.44 -2.75
C VAL A 231 9.64 -20.74 -1.94
N LEU A 232 8.57 -21.41 -1.53
CA LEU A 232 8.66 -22.69 -0.80
C LEU A 232 8.77 -23.91 -1.73
N ALA A 233 8.49 -23.74 -3.03
CA ALA A 233 8.52 -24.82 -4.02
C ALA A 233 9.82 -24.88 -4.85
N GLY A 234 10.70 -23.87 -4.76
CA GLY A 234 12.01 -23.78 -5.42
C GLY A 234 13.17 -23.96 -4.46
#